data_67f141c7fb00940463fdbc25e350c531
#
_entry.id   67f141c7fb00940463fdbc25e350c531
#
_cell.length_a   1.000
_cell.length_b   1.000
_cell.length_c   1.000
_cell.angle_alpha   90.00
_cell.angle_beta   90.00
_cell.angle_gamma   90.00
#
_symmetry.space_group_name_H-M   'P 1'
#
loop_
_entity.id
_entity.type
_entity.pdbx_description
1 polymer ?
#
loop_
_entity_poly.entity_id
_entity_poly.type
_entity_poly.pdbx_seq_one_letter_code
_entity_poly.pdbx_strand_id
1 'polypeptide(L)'
;MSFSILGLGTVVVDHHVRIETLPAPDSKAEIISDSYQVGGPVPTALAFLSLLKTKTSFIGRWSTDEQGQLIKSNLNQSGINTKLAIEKPEGRSGFAHVWVEAKTGRRSIAAYRGSHIITPEDLEYINWVDYKVLHLDGWSTHAAIAAANKIKAVGGRVFL
;
A
#
# COMPACT_ATOMS: atom_id res chain seq x y z
N MET A 1 -9.85 20.88 -15.79
CA MET A 1 -9.85 20.66 -14.33
C MET A 1 -9.09 19.38 -14.07
N SER A 2 -8.03 19.43 -13.28
CA SER A 2 -7.23 18.24 -12.93
C SER A 2 -8.00 17.46 -11.87
N PHE A 3 -8.44 16.24 -12.20
CA PHE A 3 -9.08 15.35 -11.23
C PHE A 3 -8.04 14.87 -10.19
N SER A 4 -8.47 14.83 -8.94
CA SER A 4 -7.70 14.18 -7.87
C SER A 4 -8.29 12.81 -7.58
N ILE A 5 -7.43 11.79 -7.55
CA ILE A 5 -7.78 10.41 -7.23
C ILE A 5 -7.35 10.13 -5.81
N LEU A 6 -8.26 9.62 -5.01
CA LEU A 6 -7.99 9.16 -3.65
C LEU A 6 -7.87 7.65 -3.65
N GLY A 7 -6.82 7.12 -3.05
CA GLY A 7 -6.69 5.69 -2.76
C GLY A 7 -6.80 5.41 -1.28
N LEU A 8 -7.54 4.37 -0.91
CA LEU A 8 -7.58 3.83 0.45
C LEU A 8 -7.28 2.34 0.39
N GLY A 9 -6.22 1.93 1.07
CA GLY A 9 -5.83 0.53 1.03
C GLY A 9 -4.62 0.18 1.88
N THR A 10 -4.21 -1.09 1.76
CA THR A 10 -3.01 -1.58 2.43
C THR A 10 -1.75 -1.09 1.74
N VAL A 11 -0.70 -0.93 2.53
CA VAL A 11 0.66 -0.67 2.07
C VAL A 11 1.62 -1.55 2.85
N VAL A 12 2.58 -2.14 2.16
CA VAL A 12 3.57 -3.06 2.73
C VAL A 12 4.94 -2.82 2.13
N VAL A 13 5.98 -3.26 2.82
CA VAL A 13 7.32 -3.39 2.26
C VAL A 13 7.54 -4.86 1.92
N ASP A 14 7.78 -5.15 0.65
CA ASP A 14 8.12 -6.49 0.19
C ASP A 14 9.64 -6.62 0.07
N HIS A 15 10.24 -7.53 0.84
CA HIS A 15 11.62 -7.96 0.69
C HIS A 15 11.66 -9.12 -0.30
N HIS A 16 11.98 -8.82 -1.53
CA HIS A 16 12.16 -9.80 -2.59
C HIS A 16 13.53 -10.45 -2.45
N VAL A 17 13.56 -11.77 -2.29
CA VAL A 17 14.77 -12.58 -2.14
C VAL A 17 14.80 -13.59 -3.28
N ARG A 18 15.75 -13.46 -4.18
CA ARG A 18 15.95 -14.40 -5.30
C ARG A 18 16.91 -15.49 -4.87
N ILE A 19 16.52 -16.72 -5.05
CA ILE A 19 17.24 -17.94 -4.71
C ILE A 19 17.16 -18.93 -5.86
N GLU A 20 18.08 -19.88 -5.95
CA GLU A 20 18.11 -20.90 -7.03
C GLU A 20 16.81 -21.73 -6.98
N THR A 21 16.54 -22.35 -5.83
CA THR A 21 15.36 -23.14 -5.52
C THR A 21 14.91 -22.85 -4.10
N LEU A 22 13.61 -22.97 -3.84
CA LEU A 22 13.09 -22.85 -2.47
C LEU A 22 13.69 -23.94 -1.60
N PRO A 23 14.29 -23.57 -0.43
CA PRO A 23 14.89 -24.56 0.45
C PRO A 23 13.81 -25.49 1.03
N ALA A 24 14.16 -26.77 1.13
CA ALA A 24 13.38 -27.74 1.90
C ALA A 24 13.48 -27.43 3.41
N PRO A 25 12.55 -27.93 4.24
CA PRO A 25 12.71 -27.85 5.69
C PRO A 25 14.10 -28.33 6.12
N ASP A 26 14.68 -27.67 7.14
CA ASP A 26 16.00 -27.95 7.71
C ASP A 26 17.19 -27.84 6.72
N SER A 27 17.00 -27.15 5.60
CA SER A 27 18.07 -26.90 4.61
C SER A 27 18.39 -25.41 4.48
N LYS A 28 19.45 -25.11 3.74
CA LYS A 28 19.90 -23.74 3.44
C LYS A 28 19.86 -23.49 1.95
N ALA A 29 19.61 -22.24 1.57
CA ALA A 29 19.79 -21.76 0.20
C ALA A 29 20.59 -20.46 0.23
N GLU A 30 21.45 -20.26 -0.77
CA GLU A 30 22.17 -19.01 -0.96
C GLU A 30 21.30 -17.99 -1.66
N ILE A 31 21.36 -16.74 -1.18
CA ILE A 31 20.68 -15.61 -1.79
C ILE A 31 21.49 -15.16 -3.01
N ILE A 32 20.88 -15.16 -4.19
CA ILE A 32 21.47 -14.66 -5.43
C ILE A 32 21.44 -13.13 -5.47
N SER A 33 20.29 -12.56 -5.10
CA SER A 33 20.07 -11.11 -5.02
C SER A 33 18.84 -10.83 -4.16
N ASP A 34 18.76 -9.63 -3.62
CA ASP A 34 17.58 -9.16 -2.93
C ASP A 34 17.28 -7.68 -3.20
N SER A 35 16.07 -7.26 -2.88
CA SER A 35 15.63 -5.87 -2.99
C SER A 35 14.40 -5.63 -2.12
N TYR A 36 14.23 -4.37 -1.73
CA TYR A 36 13.03 -3.91 -1.02
C TYR A 36 12.16 -3.09 -1.96
N GLN A 37 10.87 -3.35 -1.97
CA GLN A 37 9.89 -2.62 -2.75
C GLN A 37 8.68 -2.27 -1.87
N VAL A 38 8.15 -1.07 -2.06
CA VAL A 38 6.87 -0.71 -1.45
C VAL A 38 5.77 -1.20 -2.36
N GLY A 39 4.88 -2.02 -1.81
CA GLY A 39 3.80 -2.69 -2.50
C GLY A 39 2.43 -2.37 -1.91
N GLY A 40 1.45 -3.10 -2.40
CA GLY A 40 0.04 -2.93 -2.11
C GLY A 40 -0.73 -2.55 -3.39
N PRO A 41 -1.94 -3.09 -3.60
CA PRO A 41 -2.70 -2.85 -4.83
C PRO A 41 -2.95 -1.36 -5.08
N VAL A 42 -3.45 -0.66 -4.07
CA VAL A 42 -3.79 0.77 -4.17
C VAL A 42 -2.55 1.65 -4.36
N PRO A 43 -1.49 1.58 -3.54
CA PRO A 43 -0.29 2.38 -3.76
C PRO A 43 0.34 2.17 -5.14
N THR A 44 0.38 0.94 -5.63
CA THR A 44 0.91 0.61 -6.96
C THR A 44 0.10 1.29 -8.07
N ALA A 45 -1.23 1.23 -7.99
CA ALA A 45 -2.10 1.92 -8.95
C ALA A 45 -1.91 3.44 -8.90
N LEU A 46 -1.84 4.03 -7.70
CA LEU A 46 -1.63 5.46 -7.54
C LEU A 46 -0.26 5.92 -8.06
N ALA A 47 0.79 5.13 -7.86
CA ALA A 47 2.13 5.42 -8.41
C ALA A 47 2.09 5.47 -9.93
N PHE A 48 1.45 4.49 -10.57
CA PHE A 48 1.28 4.47 -12.02
C PHE A 48 0.48 5.68 -12.52
N LEU A 49 -0.62 6.04 -11.85
CA LEU A 49 -1.42 7.22 -12.20
C LEU A 49 -0.64 8.52 -12.02
N SER A 50 0.23 8.60 -11.01
CA SER A 50 1.13 9.75 -10.81
C SER A 50 2.12 9.91 -11.96
N LEU A 51 2.66 8.81 -12.50
CA LEU A 51 3.51 8.84 -13.70
C LEU A 51 2.75 9.41 -14.91
N LEU A 52 1.43 9.16 -15.00
CA LEU A 52 0.54 9.74 -16.00
C LEU A 52 0.11 11.19 -15.68
N LYS A 53 0.78 11.86 -14.74
CA LYS A 53 0.53 13.24 -14.30
C LYS A 53 -0.86 13.46 -13.68
N THR A 54 -1.50 12.42 -13.19
CA THR A 54 -2.73 12.51 -12.41
C THR A 54 -2.39 12.85 -10.96
N LYS A 55 -3.14 13.75 -10.34
CA LYS A 55 -2.99 14.05 -8.90
C LYS A 55 -3.55 12.90 -8.09
N THR A 56 -2.73 12.32 -7.24
CA THR A 56 -3.09 11.20 -6.38
C THR A 56 -2.88 11.52 -4.91
N SER A 57 -3.76 11.01 -4.06
CA SER A 57 -3.64 11.06 -2.60
C SER A 57 -3.88 9.67 -2.03
N PHE A 58 -3.22 9.34 -0.93
CA PHE A 58 -3.31 8.03 -0.31
C PHE A 58 -3.74 8.12 1.16
N ILE A 59 -4.70 7.29 1.53
CA ILE A 59 -5.08 6.98 2.90
C ILE A 59 -4.60 5.57 3.20
N GLY A 60 -3.69 5.48 4.14
CA GLY A 60 -3.13 4.22 4.63
C GLY A 60 -2.57 4.42 6.03
N ARG A 61 -2.15 3.34 6.66
CA ARG A 61 -1.51 3.37 7.98
C ARG A 61 -0.21 2.61 7.98
N TRP A 62 0.77 3.15 8.70
CA TRP A 62 2.03 2.49 9.01
C TRP A 62 2.58 3.00 10.34
N SER A 63 3.62 2.33 10.84
CA SER A 63 4.35 2.75 12.04
C SER A 63 5.52 3.65 11.69
N THR A 64 6.14 4.27 12.70
CA THR A 64 7.37 5.08 12.52
C THR A 64 8.65 4.23 12.44
N ASP A 65 8.52 2.93 12.26
CA ASP A 65 9.61 1.98 12.08
C ASP A 65 10.34 2.18 10.74
N GLU A 66 11.40 1.41 10.52
CA GLU A 66 12.20 1.46 9.29
C GLU A 66 11.36 1.22 8.03
N GLN A 67 10.46 0.24 8.10
CA GLN A 67 9.54 -0.06 6.99
C GLN A 67 8.57 1.10 6.73
N GLY A 68 8.08 1.75 7.77
CA GLY A 68 7.22 2.93 7.64
C GLY A 68 7.92 4.13 7.02
N GLN A 69 9.19 4.35 7.35
CA GLN A 69 10.01 5.37 6.72
C GLN A 69 10.23 5.08 5.23
N LEU A 70 10.49 3.81 4.88
CA LEU A 70 10.61 3.39 3.49
C LEU A 70 9.31 3.58 2.71
N ILE A 71 8.17 3.22 3.30
CA ILE A 71 6.83 3.46 2.72
C ILE A 71 6.65 4.94 2.43
N LYS A 72 6.83 5.79 3.42
CA LYS A 72 6.64 7.24 3.32
C LYS A 72 7.53 7.86 2.24
N SER A 73 8.80 7.51 2.25
CA SER A 73 9.78 7.98 1.26
C SER A 73 9.39 7.57 -0.16
N ASN A 74 9.06 6.29 -0.36
CA ASN A 74 8.71 5.75 -1.67
C ASN A 74 7.43 6.37 -2.25
N LEU A 75 6.38 6.48 -1.44
CA LEU A 75 5.12 7.10 -1.87
C LEU A 75 5.33 8.56 -2.29
N ASN A 76 6.10 9.33 -1.51
CA ASN A 76 6.42 10.72 -1.82
C ASN A 76 7.26 10.84 -3.10
N GLN A 77 8.27 10.00 -3.28
CA GLN A 77 9.09 9.95 -4.51
C GLN A 77 8.26 9.58 -5.74
N SER A 78 7.23 8.76 -5.55
CA SER A 78 6.27 8.40 -6.61
C SER A 78 5.25 9.52 -6.91
N GLY A 79 5.34 10.67 -6.22
CA GLY A 79 4.45 11.81 -6.43
C GLY A 79 3.05 11.65 -5.81
N ILE A 80 2.88 10.69 -4.90
CA ILE A 80 1.62 10.46 -4.19
C ILE A 80 1.57 11.38 -2.97
N ASN A 81 0.47 12.12 -2.81
CA ASN A 81 0.24 12.94 -1.63
C ASN A 81 -0.15 12.06 -0.43
N THR A 82 0.68 12.05 0.60
CA THR A 82 0.51 11.24 1.81
C THR A 82 -0.03 12.01 3.02
N LYS A 83 -0.53 13.23 2.84
CA LYS A 83 -1.03 14.08 3.96
C LYS A 83 -2.22 13.46 4.71
N LEU A 84 -2.97 12.58 4.06
CA LEU A 84 -4.10 11.84 4.66
C LEU A 84 -3.68 10.49 5.25
N ALA A 85 -2.45 10.08 5.08
CA ALA A 85 -1.95 8.86 5.68
C ALA A 85 -1.69 9.04 7.18
N ILE A 86 -1.82 7.95 7.93
CA ILE A 86 -1.73 7.94 9.38
C ILE A 86 -0.48 7.20 9.80
N GLU A 87 0.42 7.94 10.41
CA GLU A 87 1.66 7.42 10.97
C GLU A 87 1.50 7.24 12.49
N LYS A 88 1.82 6.05 13.01
CA LYS A 88 1.71 5.71 14.43
C LYS A 88 3.08 5.33 15.00
N PRO A 89 3.46 5.86 16.17
CA PRO A 89 4.74 5.52 16.79
C PRO A 89 4.77 4.07 17.31
N GLU A 90 3.62 3.48 17.61
CA GLU A 90 3.52 2.12 18.13
C GLU A 90 3.29 1.11 17.02
N GLY A 91 3.58 -0.16 17.30
CA GLY A 91 3.34 -1.29 16.42
C GLY A 91 4.38 -1.43 15.32
N ARG A 92 4.01 -2.10 14.24
CA ARG A 92 4.87 -2.39 13.09
C ARG A 92 4.15 -2.15 11.79
N SER A 93 4.87 -1.64 10.81
CA SER A 93 4.42 -1.51 9.43
C SER A 93 4.23 -2.87 8.75
N GLY A 94 3.42 -2.91 7.69
CA GLY A 94 3.26 -4.10 6.88
C GLY A 94 4.58 -4.49 6.20
N PHE A 95 4.88 -5.80 6.22
CA PHE A 95 6.13 -6.32 5.69
C PHE A 95 5.94 -7.75 5.16
N ALA A 96 6.62 -8.09 4.07
CA ALA A 96 6.62 -9.45 3.55
C ALA A 96 8.01 -9.90 3.10
N HIS A 97 8.33 -11.17 3.35
CA HIS A 97 9.40 -11.87 2.63
C HIS A 97 8.78 -12.55 1.41
N VAL A 98 9.35 -12.27 0.25
CA VAL A 98 8.93 -12.83 -1.04
C VAL A 98 10.11 -13.60 -1.62
N TRP A 99 10.15 -14.91 -1.41
CA TRP A 99 11.17 -15.78 -2.00
C TRP A 99 10.79 -16.10 -3.44
N VAL A 100 11.70 -15.81 -4.37
CA VAL A 100 11.50 -16.00 -5.81
C VAL A 100 12.52 -17.03 -6.32
N GLU A 101 12.01 -18.12 -6.86
CA GLU A 101 12.84 -19.17 -7.45
C GLU A 101 13.36 -18.73 -8.82
N ALA A 102 14.69 -18.71 -8.98
CA ALA A 102 15.34 -18.11 -10.15
C ALA A 102 14.98 -18.81 -11.47
N LYS A 103 14.85 -20.14 -11.44
CA LYS A 103 14.58 -20.97 -12.63
C LYS A 103 13.15 -20.87 -13.13
N THR A 104 12.19 -20.78 -12.23
CA THR A 104 10.76 -20.93 -12.57
C THR A 104 9.97 -19.65 -12.44
N GLY A 105 10.50 -18.66 -11.69
CA GLY A 105 9.76 -17.46 -11.30
C GLY A 105 8.66 -17.73 -10.25
N ARG A 106 8.53 -18.96 -9.75
CA ARG A 106 7.57 -19.28 -8.67
C ARG A 106 7.98 -18.55 -7.40
N ARG A 107 6.99 -18.18 -6.61
CA ARG A 107 7.24 -17.45 -5.36
C ARG A 107 6.49 -18.04 -4.18
N SER A 108 7.09 -17.89 -3.01
CA SER A 108 6.47 -18.11 -1.71
C SER A 108 6.53 -16.82 -0.91
N ILE A 109 5.45 -16.49 -0.19
CA ILE A 109 5.32 -15.23 0.52
C ILE A 109 4.97 -15.51 1.97
N ALA A 110 5.76 -14.93 2.88
CA ALA A 110 5.42 -14.85 4.29
C ALA A 110 5.19 -13.37 4.64
N ALA A 111 3.96 -13.01 5.01
CA ALA A 111 3.57 -11.62 5.18
C ALA A 111 3.07 -11.33 6.60
N TYR A 112 3.53 -10.20 7.13
CA TYR A 112 2.93 -9.51 8.27
C TYR A 112 2.21 -8.25 7.76
N ARG A 113 0.92 -8.15 8.03
CA ARG A 113 0.07 -7.14 7.39
C ARG A 113 0.04 -5.79 8.11
N GLY A 114 0.89 -5.60 9.10
CA GLY A 114 0.94 -4.39 9.92
C GLY A 114 0.05 -4.47 11.15
N SER A 115 0.37 -3.64 12.14
CA SER A 115 -0.38 -3.53 13.40
C SER A 115 -1.65 -2.70 13.29
N HIS A 116 -1.80 -1.94 12.20
CA HIS A 116 -2.81 -0.90 12.08
C HIS A 116 -3.66 -1.08 10.83
N ILE A 117 -4.96 -0.89 10.98
CA ILE A 117 -5.93 -0.78 9.89
C ILE A 117 -6.56 0.61 9.90
N ILE A 118 -7.04 1.06 8.76
CA ILE A 118 -7.85 2.28 8.67
C ILE A 118 -9.24 1.98 9.23
N THR A 119 -9.77 2.90 10.03
CA THR A 119 -11.13 2.83 10.59
C THR A 119 -12.03 3.92 9.99
N PRO A 120 -13.35 3.82 10.11
CA PRO A 120 -14.25 4.88 9.63
C PRO A 120 -13.98 6.25 10.26
N GLU A 121 -13.55 6.30 11.51
CA GLU A 121 -13.24 7.53 12.26
C GLU A 121 -12.04 8.27 11.64
N ASP A 122 -11.09 7.56 11.05
CA ASP A 122 -9.95 8.13 10.35
C ASP A 122 -10.33 8.92 9.09
N LEU A 123 -11.57 8.80 8.65
CA LEU A 123 -12.09 9.42 7.44
C LEU A 123 -12.85 10.74 7.69
N GLU A 124 -13.02 11.15 8.95
CA GLU A 124 -13.86 12.29 9.31
C GLU A 124 -13.31 13.63 8.83
N TYR A 125 -11.98 13.74 8.73
CA TYR A 125 -11.30 14.98 8.35
C TYR A 125 -11.08 15.15 6.85
N ILE A 126 -11.62 14.23 6.02
CA ILE A 126 -11.41 14.24 4.58
C ILE A 126 -12.45 15.14 3.91
N ASN A 127 -11.97 16.10 3.13
CA ASN A 127 -12.82 16.91 2.26
C ASN A 127 -13.12 16.13 0.95
N TRP A 128 -14.20 15.38 0.93
CA TRP A 128 -14.54 14.44 -0.15
C TRP A 128 -14.83 15.12 -1.49
N VAL A 129 -15.25 16.40 -1.50
CA VAL A 129 -15.53 17.12 -2.74
C VAL A 129 -14.29 17.40 -3.59
N ASP A 130 -13.10 17.30 -3.00
CA ASP A 130 -11.81 17.48 -3.70
C ASP A 130 -11.47 16.29 -4.60
N TYR A 131 -12.18 15.15 -4.45
CA TYR A 131 -11.90 13.91 -5.14
C TYR A 131 -13.06 13.51 -6.06
N LYS A 132 -12.74 12.96 -7.23
CA LYS A 132 -13.72 12.44 -8.18
C LYS A 132 -13.72 10.93 -8.28
N VAL A 133 -12.64 10.31 -7.86
CA VAL A 133 -12.44 8.86 -7.89
C VAL A 133 -11.87 8.42 -6.56
N LEU A 134 -12.42 7.33 -6.03
CA LEU A 134 -11.88 6.57 -4.91
C LEU A 134 -11.49 5.18 -5.41
N HIS A 135 -10.20 4.83 -5.29
CA HIS A 135 -9.70 3.49 -5.54
C HIS A 135 -9.48 2.77 -4.23
N LEU A 136 -10.02 1.56 -4.10
CA LEU A 136 -10.02 0.77 -2.87
C LEU A 136 -9.33 -0.58 -3.09
N ASP A 137 -8.82 -1.16 -2.01
CA ASP A 137 -8.74 -2.61 -1.85
C ASP A 137 -9.71 -3.07 -0.74
N GLY A 138 -9.88 -4.37 -0.59
CA GLY A 138 -10.80 -4.94 0.39
C GLY A 138 -10.24 -5.01 1.82
N TRP A 139 -9.04 -4.48 2.07
CA TRP A 139 -8.32 -4.76 3.33
C TRP A 139 -8.95 -4.11 4.56
N SER A 140 -9.25 -2.82 4.52
CA SER A 140 -9.91 -2.09 5.60
C SER A 140 -11.41 -2.00 5.32
N THR A 141 -12.12 -3.11 5.28
CA THR A 141 -13.48 -3.23 4.74
C THR A 141 -14.47 -2.21 5.32
N HIS A 142 -14.49 -2.01 6.63
CA HIS A 142 -15.42 -1.03 7.26
C HIS A 142 -15.12 0.41 6.81
N ALA A 143 -13.84 0.79 6.79
CA ALA A 143 -13.43 2.10 6.29
C ALA A 143 -13.68 2.23 4.78
N ALA A 144 -13.45 1.18 4.01
CA ALA A 144 -13.71 1.16 2.57
C ALA A 144 -15.19 1.39 2.25
N ILE A 145 -16.11 0.75 2.98
CA ILE A 145 -17.56 0.97 2.85
C ILE A 145 -17.93 2.41 3.22
N ALA A 146 -17.43 2.91 4.36
CA ALA A 146 -17.68 4.29 4.78
C ALA A 146 -17.16 5.31 3.74
N ALA A 147 -15.94 5.13 3.25
CA ALA A 147 -15.34 5.96 2.21
C ALA A 147 -16.14 5.93 0.90
N ALA A 148 -16.57 4.73 0.49
CA ALA A 148 -17.40 4.56 -0.72
C ALA A 148 -18.73 5.33 -0.62
N ASN A 149 -19.39 5.32 0.54
CA ASN A 149 -20.61 6.07 0.77
C ASN A 149 -20.35 7.59 0.73
N LYS A 150 -19.27 8.06 1.39
CA LYS A 150 -18.92 9.48 1.44
C LYS A 150 -18.59 10.03 0.04
N ILE A 151 -17.79 9.33 -0.76
CA ILE A 151 -17.44 9.79 -2.10
C ILE A 151 -18.62 9.78 -3.06
N LYS A 152 -19.51 8.78 -2.97
CA LYS A 152 -20.74 8.72 -3.76
C LYS A 152 -21.70 9.86 -3.41
N ALA A 153 -21.80 10.23 -2.15
CA ALA A 153 -22.66 11.34 -1.70
C ALA A 153 -22.28 12.70 -2.35
N VAL A 154 -21.01 12.86 -2.75
CA VAL A 154 -20.53 14.06 -3.45
C VAL A 154 -20.38 13.85 -4.97
N GLY A 155 -20.98 12.79 -5.52
CA GLY A 155 -21.00 12.52 -6.96
C GLY A 155 -19.72 11.89 -7.52
N GLY A 156 -18.84 11.35 -6.67
CA GLY A 156 -17.65 10.64 -7.08
C GLY A 156 -17.91 9.17 -7.44
N ARG A 157 -16.88 8.53 -7.99
CA ARG A 157 -16.90 7.12 -8.43
C ARG A 157 -15.97 6.26 -7.56
N VAL A 158 -16.32 4.99 -7.42
CA VAL A 158 -15.55 4.00 -6.65
C VAL A 158 -15.08 2.88 -7.59
N PHE A 159 -13.81 2.49 -7.43
CA PHE A 159 -13.18 1.35 -8.08
C PHE A 159 -12.54 0.46 -7.01
N LEU A 160 -12.72 -0.85 -7.14
CA LEU A 160 -12.16 -1.89 -6.30
C LEU A 160 -11.30 -2.80 -7.16
#